data_9a33fb14fbd0fbdb504ca6e9b0325a80
#
_entry.id   9a33fb14fbd0fbdb504ca6e9b0325a80
#
_cell.length_a   1.000
_cell.length_b   1.000
_cell.length_c   1.000
_cell.angle_alpha   90.00
_cell.angle_beta   90.00
_cell.angle_gamma   90.00
#
_symmetry.space_group_name_H-M   'P 1'
#
loop_
_entity.id
_entity.type
_entity.pdbx_description
1 polymer ?
#
loop_
_entity_poly.entity_id
_entity_poly.type
_entity_poly.pdbx_seq_one_letter_code
_entity_poly.pdbx_strand_id
1 'polypeptide(L)' 'MTKQESTSVVLFESVSHALRAEKLIKAAQITCKLVPVPRHLSSDCGVCLRFNTDAKEQVENILQDKLDFFEIKLL' A
#
# COMPACT_ATOMS: atom_id res chain seq x y z
N MET A 1 -18.81 17.23 11.72
CA MET A 1 -18.94 16.01 10.95
C MET A 1 -17.75 15.09 11.17
N THR A 2 -18.04 13.88 11.47
CA THR A 2 -16.98 12.92 11.71
C THR A 2 -16.59 12.29 10.39
N LYS A 3 -15.34 12.42 10.06
CA LYS A 3 -14.83 11.77 8.88
C LYS A 3 -14.46 10.35 9.23
N GLN A 4 -15.02 9.44 8.50
CA GLN A 4 -14.70 8.06 8.71
C GLN A 4 -13.36 7.76 8.05
N GLU A 5 -12.42 7.30 8.85
CA GLU A 5 -11.12 6.98 8.31
C GLU A 5 -11.07 5.51 8.00
N SER A 6 -10.83 5.19 6.76
CA SER A 6 -10.58 3.81 6.41
C SER A 6 -9.15 3.68 5.94
N THR A 7 -8.60 2.52 6.18
CA THR A 7 -7.21 2.22 5.88
C THR A 7 -7.16 1.12 4.84
N SER A 8 -6.24 1.24 3.91
CA SER A 8 -6.02 0.23 2.90
C SER A 8 -4.57 -0.21 2.94
N VAL A 9 -4.31 -1.37 2.36
CA VAL A 9 -2.95 -1.88 2.26
C VAL A 9 -2.67 -2.34 0.85
N VAL A 10 -1.40 -2.27 0.47
CA VAL A 10 -0.94 -2.79 -0.81
C VAL A 10 -0.13 -4.04 -0.52
N LEU A 11 -0.51 -5.12 -1.18
CA LEU A 11 0.19 -6.39 -1.06
C LEU A 11 1.17 -6.54 -2.22
N PHE A 12 2.33 -7.09 -1.93
CA PHE A 12 3.41 -7.20 -2.90
C PHE A 12 3.90 -8.63 -3.00
N GLU A 13 4.65 -8.90 -4.07
CA GLU A 13 5.26 -10.20 -4.27
C GLU A 13 6.49 -10.41 -3.41
N SER A 14 7.19 -9.33 -3.09
CA SER A 14 8.42 -9.45 -2.33
C SER A 14 8.66 -8.19 -1.52
N VAL A 15 9.56 -8.31 -0.54
CA VAL A 15 9.94 -7.18 0.29
C VAL A 15 10.56 -6.07 -0.55
N SER A 16 11.31 -6.46 -1.58
CA SER A 16 11.93 -5.46 -2.47
C SER A 16 10.88 -4.57 -3.13
N HIS A 17 9.79 -5.17 -3.58
CA HIS A 17 8.70 -4.41 -4.17
C HIS A 17 8.06 -3.49 -3.15
N ALA A 18 7.89 -3.99 -1.93
CA ALA A 18 7.29 -3.19 -0.87
C ALA A 18 8.13 -1.97 -0.54
N LEU A 19 9.44 -2.16 -0.45
CA LEU A 19 10.34 -1.04 -0.15
C LEU A 19 10.35 -0.02 -1.27
N ARG A 20 10.31 -0.49 -2.50
CA ARG A 20 10.28 0.40 -3.64
C ARG A 20 9.01 1.22 -3.66
N ALA A 21 7.88 0.56 -3.38
CA ALA A 21 6.60 1.24 -3.35
C ALA A 21 6.58 2.29 -2.25
N GLU A 22 7.14 1.98 -1.09
CA GLU A 22 7.20 2.93 0.00
C GLU A 22 7.93 4.20 -0.43
N LYS A 23 9.06 4.04 -1.10
CA LYS A 23 9.82 5.18 -1.59
C LYS A 23 9.01 6.03 -2.55
N LEU A 24 8.35 5.38 -3.49
CA LEU A 24 7.57 6.09 -4.49
C LEU A 24 6.41 6.86 -3.89
N ILE A 25 5.71 6.23 -2.95
CA ILE A 25 4.56 6.84 -2.31
C ILE A 25 4.98 8.00 -1.43
N LYS A 26 6.07 7.84 -0.68
CA LYS A 26 6.57 8.92 0.16
C LYS A 26 7.09 10.09 -0.67
N ALA A 27 7.69 9.80 -1.80
CA ALA A 27 8.15 10.86 -2.70
C ALA A 27 6.98 11.70 -3.21
N ALA A 28 5.80 11.13 -3.29
CA ALA A 28 4.60 11.86 -3.68
C ALA A 28 3.92 12.52 -2.48
N GLN A 29 4.58 12.49 -1.32
CA GLN A 29 4.10 13.13 -0.09
C GLN A 29 2.81 12.50 0.43
N ILE A 30 2.65 11.22 0.19
CA ILE A 30 1.52 10.45 0.70
C ILE A 30 1.99 9.70 1.93
N THR A 31 1.24 9.83 3.02
CA THR A 31 1.58 9.13 4.25
C THR A 31 1.34 7.65 4.10
N CYS A 32 2.37 6.86 4.41
CA CYS A 32 2.26 5.41 4.34
C CYS A 32 3.24 4.78 5.31
N LYS A 33 3.03 3.49 5.58
CA LYS A 33 3.87 2.79 6.52
C LYS A 33 3.90 1.30 6.17
N LEU A 34 5.08 0.71 6.25
CA LEU A 34 5.21 -0.74 6.08
C LEU A 34 4.79 -1.42 7.37
N VAL A 35 3.92 -2.40 7.25
CA VAL A 35 3.42 -3.15 8.40
C VAL A 35 3.33 -4.62 8.03
N PRO A 36 3.28 -5.51 9.03
CA PRO A 36 3.08 -6.94 8.74
C PRO A 36 1.72 -7.16 8.08
N VAL A 37 1.66 -8.12 7.18
CA VAL A 37 0.40 -8.46 6.52
C VAL A 37 -0.57 -9.01 7.56
N PRO A 38 -1.80 -8.47 7.64
CA PRO A 38 -2.80 -8.99 8.58
C PRO A 38 -3.13 -10.44 8.31
N ARG A 39 -3.55 -11.15 9.35
CA ARG A 39 -3.81 -12.57 9.24
C ARG A 39 -4.90 -12.92 8.25
N HIS A 40 -5.90 -12.07 8.11
CA HIS A 40 -7.01 -12.34 7.22
C HIS A 40 -6.67 -12.06 5.77
N LEU A 41 -5.50 -11.51 5.50
CA LEU A 41 -5.01 -11.32 4.15
C LEU A 41 -3.84 -12.25 3.91
N SER A 42 -3.70 -12.72 2.70
CA SER A 42 -2.57 -13.57 2.37
C SER A 42 -1.72 -12.89 1.30
N SER A 43 -0.42 -13.09 1.41
CA SER A 43 0.53 -12.50 0.51
C SER A 43 1.82 -13.29 0.56
N ASP A 44 2.52 -13.37 -0.56
CA ASP A 44 3.83 -14.03 -0.60
C ASP A 44 4.86 -13.22 0.17
N CYS A 45 4.61 -11.94 0.33
CA CYS A 45 5.49 -11.06 1.08
C CYS A 45 4.93 -10.91 2.49
N GLY A 46 5.80 -10.93 3.48
CA GLY A 46 5.37 -10.83 4.88
C GLY A 46 4.99 -9.43 5.30
N VAL A 47 5.17 -8.43 4.45
CA VAL A 47 4.85 -7.04 4.78
C VAL A 47 3.96 -6.44 3.72
N CYS A 48 3.21 -5.41 4.11
CA CYS A 48 2.39 -4.66 3.17
C CYS A 48 2.55 -3.18 3.47
N LEU A 49 2.09 -2.35 2.55
CA LEU A 49 2.17 -0.91 2.71
C LEU A 49 0.79 -0.40 3.09
N ARG A 50 0.72 0.19 4.28
CA ARG A 50 -0.54 0.71 4.81
C ARG A 50 -0.65 2.18 4.49
N PHE A 51 -1.82 2.59 4.06
CA PHE A 51 -2.06 3.99 3.73
C PHE A 51 -3.53 4.31 3.91
N ASN A 52 -3.84 5.60 3.93
CA ASN A 52 -5.21 6.05 4.07
C ASN A 52 -5.96 5.83 2.75
N THR A 53 -7.14 5.25 2.84
CA THR A 53 -7.94 4.92 1.66
C THR A 53 -8.22 6.15 0.78
N ASP A 54 -8.24 7.33 1.36
CA ASP A 54 -8.42 8.56 0.59
C ASP A 54 -7.38 8.73 -0.50
N ALA A 55 -6.20 8.14 -0.32
CA ALA A 55 -5.12 8.25 -1.28
C ALA A 55 -5.06 7.07 -2.26
N LYS A 56 -6.06 6.20 -2.23
CA LYS A 56 -6.03 4.98 -3.01
C LYS A 56 -5.78 5.24 -4.50
N GLU A 57 -6.49 6.20 -5.06
CA GLU A 57 -6.36 6.49 -6.48
C GLU A 57 -4.95 6.95 -6.82
N GLN A 58 -4.39 7.82 -5.99
CA GLN A 58 -3.04 8.30 -6.22
C GLN A 58 -2.03 7.18 -6.09
N VAL A 59 -2.18 6.35 -5.06
CA VAL A 59 -1.28 5.23 -4.85
C VAL A 59 -1.34 4.28 -6.03
N GLU A 60 -2.53 3.96 -6.47
CA GLU A 60 -2.72 3.06 -7.59
C GLU A 60 -2.06 3.59 -8.86
N ASN A 61 -2.25 4.86 -9.15
CA ASN A 61 -1.65 5.47 -10.34
C ASN A 61 -0.13 5.47 -10.28
N ILE A 62 0.43 5.75 -9.12
CA ILE A 62 1.88 5.77 -8.95
C ILE A 62 2.47 4.37 -9.16
N LEU A 63 1.86 3.38 -8.54
CA LEU A 63 2.39 2.02 -8.58
C LEU A 63 2.17 1.35 -9.93
N GLN A 64 1.09 1.69 -10.61
CA GLN A 64 0.80 1.14 -11.92
C GLN A 64 1.92 1.36 -12.92
N ASP A 65 2.56 2.52 -12.82
CA ASP A 65 3.64 2.86 -13.73
C ASP A 65 4.96 2.16 -13.41
N LYS A 66 5.12 1.75 -12.17
CA LYS A 66 6.43 1.31 -11.68
C LYS A 66 6.49 -0.15 -11.27
N LEU A 67 5.37 -0.75 -10.94
CA LEU A 67 5.34 -2.14 -10.49
C LEU A 67 4.40 -2.96 -11.36
N ASP A 68 4.82 -4.18 -11.66
CA ASP A 68 4.01 -5.07 -12.49
C ASP A 68 2.89 -5.71 -11.69
N PHE A 69 3.16 -6.05 -10.44
CA PHE A 69 2.20 -6.74 -9.60
C PHE A 69 2.07 -6.08 -8.24
N PHE A 70 0.86 -5.76 -7.90
CA PHE A 70 0.49 -5.32 -6.56
C PHE A 70 -1.01 -5.47 -6.44
N GLU A 71 -1.47 -5.56 -5.21
CA GLU A 71 -2.90 -5.70 -4.96
C GLU A 71 -3.27 -4.78 -3.82
N ILE A 72 -4.32 -3.98 -4.00
CA ILE A 72 -4.79 -3.07 -2.98
C ILE A 72 -6.02 -3.68 -2.33
N LYS A 73 -5.99 -3.79 -1.01
CA LYS A 73 -7.09 -4.32 -0.23
C LYS A 73 -7.52 -3.34 0.83
N LEU A 74 -8.81 -3.28 1.07
CA LEU A 74 -9.33 -2.49 2.18
C LEU A 74 -9.04 -3.25 3.46
N LEU A 75 -8.51 -2.55 4.42
CA LEU A 75 -8.14 -3.19 5.68
C LEU A 75 -9.35 -3.36 6.60
#